data_ddddacd3ddd229d008362aa49547fe73
#
_entry.id   ddddacd3ddd229d008362aa49547fe73
#
_cell.length_a   1.000
_cell.length_b   1.000
_cell.length_c   1.000
_cell.angle_alpha   90.00
_cell.angle_beta   90.00
_cell.angle_gamma   90.00
#
_symmetry.space_group_name_H-M   'P 1'
#
loop_
_entity.id
_entity.type
_entity.pdbx_description
1 polymer ?
#
loop_
_entity_poly.entity_id
_entity_poly.type
_entity_poly.pdbx_seq_one_letter_code
_entity_poly.pdbx_strand_id
1 'polypeptide(L)'
;PDVEPKATESIEPIEALIGELISRGLAYPAGGDVYFRVGGFPEYGILSGQRPDRVQEQEGEASPLKEDPRDFALWKAHKEGEDTVWESPWGPGRPGWHIECSAMAEEFLGPKFDIHLGGLDLVFPHHENELAQSRGAGREFAHIWMHNGMLELTGEKMSKSLGNIATLRDVVEEWGRETVLLYFLTGHWRKPIDFSDETMAQAAAQVETFRNYFLGLEFEPGRIEEERLIEVLDDDFNTPDALALFHDWRSRGQASSLQWGLGIFGLGSLAEAATVPPDLLVLAERRMAARAAGDFAEADRLRAEIAAAGWEVRDVADGFQLLPR
;
A
#
# COMPACT_ATOMS: atom_id res chain seq x y z
N PRO A 1 2.11 -10.43 4.55
CA PRO A 1 1.02 -11.26 4.07
C PRO A 1 1.20 -12.70 4.54
N ASP A 2 0.09 -13.45 4.67
CA ASP A 2 0.16 -14.85 5.09
C ASP A 2 0.56 -15.75 3.92
N VAL A 3 0.22 -15.33 2.70
CA VAL A 3 0.56 -16.00 1.45
C VAL A 3 1.00 -14.98 0.41
N GLU A 4 2.04 -15.34 -0.36
CA GLU A 4 2.53 -14.57 -1.51
C GLU A 4 2.55 -15.50 -2.74
N PRO A 5 1.39 -15.66 -3.41
CA PRO A 5 1.29 -16.58 -4.54
C PRO A 5 2.08 -16.09 -5.74
N LYS A 6 2.58 -17.04 -6.52
CA LYS A 6 3.29 -16.76 -7.77
C LYS A 6 2.55 -17.38 -8.94
N ALA A 7 2.28 -16.60 -9.97
CA ALA A 7 1.62 -17.07 -11.18
C ALA A 7 2.38 -18.26 -11.83
N THR A 8 3.72 -18.27 -11.72
CA THR A 8 4.58 -19.35 -12.22
C THR A 8 4.41 -20.69 -11.49
N GLU A 9 3.82 -20.68 -10.30
CA GLU A 9 3.54 -21.86 -9.48
C GLU A 9 2.07 -22.29 -9.57
N SER A 10 1.20 -21.48 -10.23
CA SER A 10 -0.26 -21.69 -10.32
C SER A 10 -0.73 -22.02 -11.76
N ILE A 11 0.13 -22.59 -12.60
CA ILE A 11 -0.21 -22.90 -14.01
C ILE A 11 -1.33 -23.94 -14.11
N GLU A 12 -1.29 -25.02 -13.32
CA GLU A 12 -2.34 -26.03 -13.33
C GLU A 12 -3.73 -25.49 -12.93
N PRO A 13 -3.88 -24.69 -11.85
CA PRO A 13 -5.15 -24.01 -11.54
C PRO A 13 -5.64 -23.08 -12.66
N ILE A 14 -4.71 -22.34 -13.31
CA ILE A 14 -5.04 -21.46 -14.43
C ILE A 14 -5.60 -22.26 -15.61
N GLU A 15 -4.92 -23.34 -16.03
CA GLU A 15 -5.39 -24.21 -17.10
C GLU A 15 -6.75 -24.85 -16.79
N ALA A 16 -6.96 -25.26 -15.54
CA ALA A 16 -8.22 -25.83 -15.10
C ALA A 16 -9.38 -24.81 -15.23
N LEU A 17 -9.15 -23.56 -14.78
CA LEU A 17 -10.15 -22.50 -14.87
C LEU A 17 -10.46 -22.15 -16.33
N ILE A 18 -9.44 -22.06 -17.20
CA ILE A 18 -9.63 -21.84 -18.65
C ILE A 18 -10.43 -22.98 -19.27
N GLY A 19 -10.09 -24.24 -18.96
CA GLY A 19 -10.81 -25.42 -19.45
C GLY A 19 -12.27 -25.42 -19.05
N GLU A 20 -12.59 -24.98 -17.83
CA GLU A 20 -13.97 -24.84 -17.37
C GLU A 20 -14.71 -23.74 -18.15
N LEU A 21 -14.10 -22.56 -18.36
CA LEU A 21 -14.69 -21.50 -19.16
C LEU A 21 -14.97 -21.93 -20.60
N ILE A 22 -14.06 -22.70 -21.20
CA ILE A 22 -14.29 -23.30 -22.55
C ILE A 22 -15.49 -24.24 -22.50
N SER A 23 -15.57 -25.14 -21.51
CA SER A 23 -16.67 -26.10 -21.40
C SER A 23 -18.03 -25.43 -21.26
N ARG A 24 -18.07 -24.23 -20.68
CA ARG A 24 -19.27 -23.39 -20.52
C ARG A 24 -19.57 -22.51 -21.73
N GLY A 25 -18.72 -22.53 -22.76
CA GLY A 25 -18.87 -21.70 -23.97
C GLY A 25 -18.49 -20.23 -23.77
N LEU A 26 -17.86 -19.88 -22.63
CA LEU A 26 -17.41 -18.53 -22.31
C LEU A 26 -15.98 -18.25 -22.71
N ALA A 27 -15.28 -19.26 -23.21
CA ALA A 27 -13.95 -19.09 -23.80
C ALA A 27 -13.81 -19.97 -25.06
N TYR A 28 -12.84 -19.64 -25.91
CA TYR A 28 -12.56 -20.38 -27.14
C TYR A 28 -11.07 -20.35 -27.49
N PRO A 29 -10.51 -21.48 -27.94
CA PRO A 29 -9.14 -21.51 -28.47
C PRO A 29 -9.09 -21.00 -29.91
N ALA A 30 -8.04 -20.23 -30.25
CA ALA A 30 -7.81 -19.72 -31.58
C ALA A 30 -6.30 -19.55 -31.86
N GLY A 31 -5.73 -20.37 -32.73
CA GLY A 31 -4.32 -20.24 -33.17
C GLY A 31 -3.27 -20.45 -32.06
N GLY A 32 -3.60 -21.20 -31.01
CA GLY A 32 -2.75 -21.40 -29.83
C GLY A 32 -3.02 -20.41 -28.69
N ASP A 33 -3.73 -19.32 -28.98
CA ASP A 33 -4.31 -18.44 -27.93
C ASP A 33 -5.63 -19.03 -27.42
N VAL A 34 -6.05 -18.58 -26.22
CA VAL A 34 -7.42 -18.78 -25.73
C VAL A 34 -7.99 -17.42 -25.31
N TYR A 35 -9.20 -17.11 -25.78
CA TYR A 35 -9.87 -15.85 -25.47
C TYR A 35 -11.14 -16.07 -24.66
N PHE A 36 -11.42 -15.14 -23.73
CA PHE A 36 -12.71 -15.04 -23.07
C PHE A 36 -13.70 -14.33 -23.99
N ARG A 37 -14.90 -14.90 -24.11
CA ARG A 37 -15.99 -14.38 -24.96
C ARG A 37 -16.82 -13.37 -24.19
N VAL A 38 -16.47 -12.08 -24.27
CA VAL A 38 -17.15 -10.98 -23.55
C VAL A 38 -18.65 -10.94 -23.88
N GLY A 39 -19.03 -11.13 -25.15
CA GLY A 39 -20.41 -11.15 -25.58
C GLY A 39 -21.23 -12.33 -25.02
N GLY A 40 -20.57 -13.37 -24.50
CA GLY A 40 -21.20 -14.53 -23.84
C GLY A 40 -21.50 -14.31 -22.35
N PHE A 41 -21.00 -13.22 -21.74
CA PHE A 41 -21.19 -12.92 -20.33
C PHE A 41 -22.02 -11.63 -20.14
N PRO A 42 -23.34 -11.76 -19.89
CA PRO A 42 -24.26 -10.61 -19.86
C PRO A 42 -23.99 -9.59 -18.76
N GLU A 43 -23.31 -10.01 -17.67
CA GLU A 43 -22.98 -9.17 -16.53
C GLU A 43 -21.69 -8.35 -16.73
N TYR A 44 -21.03 -8.47 -17.90
CA TYR A 44 -19.79 -7.74 -18.16
C TYR A 44 -19.99 -6.23 -18.06
N GLY A 45 -19.16 -5.57 -17.26
CA GLY A 45 -19.24 -4.14 -16.97
C GLY A 45 -20.00 -3.80 -15.68
N ILE A 46 -20.42 -4.80 -14.90
CA ILE A 46 -21.17 -4.57 -13.65
C ILE A 46 -20.30 -3.91 -12.57
N LEU A 47 -19.02 -4.23 -12.51
CA LEU A 47 -18.09 -3.66 -11.53
C LEU A 47 -17.65 -2.26 -11.95
N SER A 48 -17.25 -2.08 -13.18
CA SER A 48 -16.67 -0.85 -13.70
C SER A 48 -17.71 0.19 -14.15
N GLY A 49 -18.98 -0.22 -14.29
CA GLY A 49 -20.01 0.61 -14.90
C GLY A 49 -19.83 0.83 -16.41
N GLN A 50 -18.85 0.13 -17.02
CA GLN A 50 -18.61 0.19 -18.46
C GLN A 50 -19.74 -0.51 -19.21
N ARG A 51 -20.24 0.12 -20.26
CA ARG A 51 -21.20 -0.54 -21.14
C ARG A 51 -20.46 -1.39 -22.16
N PRO A 52 -20.78 -2.69 -22.30
CA PRO A 52 -20.09 -3.56 -23.25
C PRO A 52 -20.06 -3.03 -24.69
N ASP A 53 -21.10 -2.29 -25.12
CA ASP A 53 -21.18 -1.67 -26.43
C ASP A 53 -20.26 -0.45 -26.63
N ARG A 54 -19.69 0.08 -25.55
CA ARG A 54 -18.74 1.21 -25.55
C ARG A 54 -17.32 0.80 -25.22
N VAL A 55 -17.10 -0.44 -24.82
CA VAL A 55 -15.77 -0.97 -24.57
C VAL A 55 -15.06 -1.09 -25.92
N GLN A 56 -14.01 -0.30 -26.08
CA GLN A 56 -13.08 -0.45 -27.20
C GLN A 56 -12.16 -1.64 -26.95
N GLU A 57 -11.39 -2.03 -27.93
CA GLU A 57 -10.41 -3.10 -27.85
C GLU A 57 -9.59 -3.01 -26.54
N GLN A 58 -9.60 -4.09 -25.77
CA GLN A 58 -8.79 -4.20 -24.56
C GLN A 58 -7.40 -4.68 -24.93
N GLU A 59 -6.38 -4.03 -24.34
CA GLU A 59 -4.98 -4.43 -24.47
C GLU A 59 -4.42 -4.55 -25.89
N GLY A 60 -3.95 -3.45 -26.40
CA GLY A 60 -2.71 -3.24 -27.15
C GLY A 60 -2.50 -3.91 -28.50
N GLU A 61 -3.08 -5.02 -28.83
CA GLU A 61 -2.91 -5.65 -30.15
C GLU A 61 -4.23 -6.18 -30.69
N ALA A 62 -4.67 -5.58 -31.77
CA ALA A 62 -5.70 -6.15 -32.60
C ALA A 62 -5.27 -7.55 -33.05
N SER A 63 -6.00 -8.57 -32.63
CA SER A 63 -5.74 -9.94 -33.08
C SER A 63 -6.84 -10.37 -34.06
N PRO A 64 -6.48 -10.79 -35.27
CA PRO A 64 -7.46 -11.33 -36.22
C PRO A 64 -8.05 -12.67 -35.75
N LEU A 65 -7.54 -13.23 -34.66
CA LEU A 65 -8.02 -14.49 -34.08
C LEU A 65 -9.20 -14.28 -33.12
N LYS A 66 -9.49 -13.04 -32.68
CA LYS A 66 -10.62 -12.73 -31.82
C LYS A 66 -11.93 -12.79 -32.59
N GLU A 67 -12.97 -13.41 -32.00
CA GLU A 67 -14.35 -13.38 -32.52
C GLU A 67 -14.97 -11.98 -32.37
N ASP A 68 -14.62 -11.26 -31.28
CA ASP A 68 -15.04 -9.89 -30.99
C ASP A 68 -13.81 -9.08 -30.50
N PRO A 69 -13.63 -7.84 -30.95
CA PRO A 69 -12.52 -6.99 -30.49
C PRO A 69 -12.44 -6.82 -28.96
N ARG A 70 -13.56 -6.96 -28.24
CA ARG A 70 -13.63 -6.86 -26.80
C ARG A 70 -13.13 -8.09 -26.06
N ASP A 71 -13.02 -9.23 -26.75
CA ASP A 71 -12.54 -10.46 -26.14
C ASP A 71 -11.09 -10.29 -25.65
N PHE A 72 -10.74 -10.89 -24.53
CA PHE A 72 -9.43 -10.76 -23.94
C PHE A 72 -8.76 -12.12 -23.73
N ALA A 73 -7.43 -12.12 -23.76
CA ALA A 73 -6.66 -13.34 -23.72
C ALA A 73 -6.66 -13.98 -22.32
N LEU A 74 -6.95 -15.27 -22.25
CA LEU A 74 -6.78 -16.14 -21.09
C LEU A 74 -5.47 -16.93 -21.17
N TRP A 75 -5.05 -17.32 -22.39
CA TRP A 75 -3.77 -17.94 -22.72
C TRP A 75 -3.22 -17.29 -23.96
N LYS A 76 -1.92 -17.02 -23.98
CA LYS A 76 -1.21 -16.43 -25.13
C LYS A 76 -0.21 -17.44 -25.65
N ALA A 77 -0.32 -17.80 -26.93
CA ALA A 77 0.62 -18.67 -27.59
C ALA A 77 2.04 -18.11 -27.54
N HIS A 78 3.02 -18.98 -27.39
CA HIS A 78 4.43 -18.62 -27.39
C HIS A 78 4.84 -17.92 -28.68
N LYS A 79 5.57 -16.81 -28.53
CA LYS A 79 6.16 -16.07 -29.67
C LYS A 79 7.67 -16.17 -29.63
N GLU A 80 8.28 -16.17 -30.82
CA GLU A 80 9.73 -16.18 -30.94
C GLU A 80 10.38 -15.01 -30.17
N GLY A 81 11.34 -15.33 -29.29
CA GLY A 81 12.04 -14.36 -28.47
C GLY A 81 11.46 -14.19 -27.06
N GLU A 82 10.34 -14.84 -26.71
CA GLU A 82 9.88 -14.95 -25.34
C GLU A 82 10.71 -16.03 -24.59
N ASP A 83 11.19 -15.71 -23.41
CA ASP A 83 12.06 -16.59 -22.59
C ASP A 83 11.27 -17.45 -21.59
N THR A 84 9.96 -17.21 -21.47
CA THR A 84 9.09 -17.89 -20.50
C THR A 84 7.95 -18.57 -21.24
N VAL A 85 7.83 -19.89 -21.10
CA VAL A 85 6.83 -20.71 -21.78
C VAL A 85 6.45 -21.93 -20.93
N TRP A 86 5.17 -22.29 -20.97
CA TRP A 86 4.62 -23.51 -20.39
C TRP A 86 3.90 -24.32 -21.46
N GLU A 87 3.89 -25.64 -21.32
CA GLU A 87 3.05 -26.52 -22.13
C GLU A 87 1.61 -26.43 -21.64
N SER A 88 0.66 -26.45 -22.56
CA SER A 88 -0.77 -26.45 -22.24
C SER A 88 -1.58 -27.26 -23.23
N PRO A 89 -2.86 -27.58 -22.94
CA PRO A 89 -3.74 -28.25 -23.89
C PRO A 89 -3.94 -27.49 -25.22
N TRP A 90 -3.63 -26.21 -25.26
CA TRP A 90 -3.79 -25.34 -26.44
C TRP A 90 -2.49 -25.09 -27.17
N GLY A 91 -1.39 -25.59 -26.64
CA GLY A 91 -0.02 -25.45 -27.14
C GLY A 91 0.87 -24.66 -26.18
N PRO A 92 2.17 -24.57 -26.49
CA PRO A 92 3.13 -23.84 -25.69
C PRO A 92 2.77 -22.34 -25.64
N GLY A 93 2.83 -21.74 -24.45
CA GLY A 93 2.44 -20.37 -24.25
C GLY A 93 2.56 -19.91 -22.81
N ARG A 94 1.79 -18.89 -22.45
CA ARG A 94 1.73 -18.32 -21.09
C ARG A 94 0.33 -17.82 -20.76
N PRO A 95 -0.03 -17.71 -19.47
CA PRO A 95 -1.29 -17.11 -19.04
C PRO A 95 -1.48 -15.68 -19.57
N GLY A 96 -2.73 -15.30 -19.78
CA GLY A 96 -3.14 -13.91 -19.81
C GLY A 96 -3.04 -13.30 -18.43
N TRP A 97 -2.83 -11.99 -18.35
CA TRP A 97 -2.61 -11.32 -17.05
C TRP A 97 -3.77 -11.48 -16.03
N HIS A 98 -5.02 -11.41 -16.49
CA HIS A 98 -6.17 -11.40 -15.59
C HIS A 98 -6.46 -12.77 -14.97
N ILE A 99 -6.27 -13.85 -15.74
CA ILE A 99 -6.58 -15.21 -15.29
C ILE A 99 -5.65 -15.69 -14.18
N GLU A 100 -4.43 -15.14 -14.11
CA GLU A 100 -3.47 -15.42 -13.06
C GLU A 100 -4.08 -15.09 -11.69
N CYS A 101 -4.61 -13.89 -11.53
CA CYS A 101 -5.21 -13.43 -10.29
C CYS A 101 -6.51 -14.17 -9.96
N SER A 102 -7.36 -14.44 -10.94
CA SER A 102 -8.59 -15.21 -10.73
C SER A 102 -8.30 -16.62 -10.21
N ALA A 103 -7.34 -17.32 -10.81
CA ALA A 103 -6.98 -18.68 -10.40
C ALA A 103 -6.28 -18.70 -9.04
N MET A 104 -5.33 -17.80 -8.80
CA MET A 104 -4.64 -17.71 -7.51
C MET A 104 -5.60 -17.33 -6.38
N ALA A 105 -6.53 -16.39 -6.60
CA ALA A 105 -7.53 -16.04 -5.60
C ALA A 105 -8.41 -17.24 -5.25
N GLU A 106 -8.88 -18.03 -6.23
CA GLU A 106 -9.64 -19.24 -5.97
C GLU A 106 -8.82 -20.29 -5.22
N GLU A 107 -7.56 -20.51 -5.60
CA GLU A 107 -6.68 -21.51 -5.00
C GLU A 107 -6.43 -21.24 -3.51
N PHE A 108 -6.14 -19.99 -3.15
CA PHE A 108 -5.73 -19.64 -1.79
C PHE A 108 -6.85 -19.14 -0.89
N LEU A 109 -7.90 -18.54 -1.45
CA LEU A 109 -9.01 -17.95 -0.71
C LEU A 109 -10.34 -18.69 -0.92
N GLY A 110 -10.40 -19.55 -1.93
CA GLY A 110 -11.61 -20.27 -2.31
C GLY A 110 -12.49 -19.50 -3.31
N PRO A 111 -13.64 -20.11 -3.72
CA PRO A 111 -14.51 -19.55 -4.76
C PRO A 111 -15.29 -18.31 -4.32
N LYS A 112 -15.18 -17.94 -3.05
CA LYS A 112 -15.78 -16.76 -2.42
C LYS A 112 -14.90 -16.28 -1.29
N PHE A 113 -14.59 -14.97 -1.28
CA PHE A 113 -13.80 -14.33 -0.24
C PHE A 113 -14.30 -12.91 0.03
N ASP A 114 -13.84 -12.31 1.12
CA ASP A 114 -14.45 -11.10 1.64
C ASP A 114 -14.07 -9.85 0.83
N ILE A 115 -12.78 -9.61 0.62
CA ILE A 115 -12.30 -8.33 0.09
C ILE A 115 -11.31 -8.56 -1.04
N HIS A 116 -11.51 -7.86 -2.17
CA HIS A 116 -10.54 -7.71 -3.26
C HIS A 116 -10.20 -6.23 -3.43
N LEU A 117 -8.91 -5.91 -3.45
CA LEU A 117 -8.49 -4.51 -3.54
C LEU A 117 -7.36 -4.31 -4.55
N GLY A 118 -7.26 -3.07 -5.02
CA GLY A 118 -6.22 -2.65 -5.96
C GLY A 118 -6.30 -1.16 -6.25
N GLY A 119 -5.50 -0.68 -7.18
CA GLY A 119 -5.55 0.69 -7.66
C GLY A 119 -6.81 0.97 -8.48
N LEU A 120 -7.21 2.22 -8.56
CA LEU A 120 -8.37 2.66 -9.36
C LEU A 120 -8.22 2.32 -10.86
N ASP A 121 -6.98 2.25 -11.34
CA ASP A 121 -6.63 1.85 -12.70
C ASP A 121 -6.91 0.37 -12.99
N LEU A 122 -6.98 -0.48 -11.96
CA LEU A 122 -7.30 -1.91 -12.08
C LEU A 122 -8.80 -2.19 -12.17
N VAL A 123 -9.69 -1.24 -11.84
CA VAL A 123 -11.14 -1.46 -11.95
C VAL A 123 -11.51 -1.99 -13.33
N PHE A 124 -10.93 -1.37 -14.35
CA PHE A 124 -11.10 -1.77 -15.74
C PHE A 124 -9.77 -1.63 -16.51
N PRO A 125 -9.37 -2.68 -17.26
CA PRO A 125 -10.13 -3.91 -17.49
C PRO A 125 -9.88 -5.03 -16.46
N HIS A 126 -8.85 -4.94 -15.60
CA HIS A 126 -8.30 -6.06 -14.85
C HIS A 126 -9.33 -6.74 -13.92
N HIS A 127 -9.86 -6.02 -12.95
CA HIS A 127 -10.82 -6.56 -11.98
C HIS A 127 -12.17 -6.93 -12.60
N GLU A 128 -12.62 -6.19 -13.62
CA GLU A 128 -13.80 -6.57 -14.40
C GLU A 128 -13.61 -7.91 -15.09
N ASN A 129 -12.41 -8.14 -15.65
CA ASN A 129 -12.08 -9.39 -16.32
C ASN A 129 -11.94 -10.55 -15.32
N GLU A 130 -11.35 -10.32 -14.14
CA GLU A 130 -11.30 -11.33 -13.07
C GLU A 130 -12.71 -11.72 -12.61
N LEU A 131 -13.58 -10.74 -12.41
CA LEU A 131 -14.97 -10.97 -12.04
C LEU A 131 -15.71 -11.79 -13.09
N ALA A 132 -15.50 -11.45 -14.39
CA ALA A 132 -16.12 -12.18 -15.49
C ALA A 132 -15.62 -13.63 -15.58
N GLN A 133 -14.32 -13.86 -15.39
CA GLN A 133 -13.73 -15.20 -15.37
C GLN A 133 -14.30 -16.02 -14.22
N SER A 134 -14.26 -15.50 -13.01
CA SER A 134 -14.70 -16.21 -11.81
C SER A 134 -16.20 -16.50 -11.83
N ARG A 135 -17.04 -15.49 -12.11
CA ARG A 135 -18.49 -15.68 -12.22
C ARG A 135 -18.89 -16.53 -13.42
N GLY A 136 -18.21 -16.37 -14.54
CA GLY A 136 -18.37 -17.22 -15.72
C GLY A 136 -18.12 -18.69 -15.42
N ALA A 137 -17.18 -18.98 -14.54
CA ALA A 137 -16.90 -20.32 -14.02
C ALA A 137 -17.84 -20.74 -12.84
N GLY A 138 -18.81 -19.90 -12.44
CA GLY A 138 -19.80 -20.20 -11.41
C GLY A 138 -19.36 -19.95 -9.97
N ARG A 139 -18.35 -19.12 -9.77
CA ARG A 139 -17.87 -18.65 -8.45
C ARG A 139 -18.59 -17.35 -8.06
N GLU A 140 -18.72 -17.08 -6.76
CA GLU A 140 -19.20 -15.79 -6.27
C GLU A 140 -18.12 -14.71 -6.34
N PHE A 141 -16.85 -15.07 -6.16
CA PHE A 141 -15.66 -14.24 -6.11
C PHE A 141 -15.69 -13.27 -4.92
N ALA A 142 -15.16 -12.04 -5.08
CA ALA A 142 -15.09 -11.08 -3.99
C ALA A 142 -16.46 -10.50 -3.60
N HIS A 143 -16.67 -10.35 -2.28
CA HIS A 143 -17.88 -9.74 -1.73
C HIS A 143 -17.78 -8.20 -1.70
N ILE A 144 -16.61 -7.67 -1.33
CA ILE A 144 -16.33 -6.24 -1.23
C ILE A 144 -15.17 -5.90 -2.18
N TRP A 145 -15.35 -4.85 -2.98
CA TRP A 145 -14.32 -4.32 -3.85
C TRP A 145 -13.82 -2.96 -3.33
N MET A 146 -12.50 -2.81 -3.21
CA MET A 146 -11.89 -1.57 -2.76
C MET A 146 -10.86 -1.09 -3.78
N HIS A 147 -10.97 0.17 -4.22
CA HIS A 147 -10.05 0.74 -5.18
C HIS A 147 -9.47 2.05 -4.64
N ASN A 148 -8.17 2.05 -4.37
CA ASN A 148 -7.48 3.24 -3.89
C ASN A 148 -7.13 4.21 -5.03
N GLY A 149 -7.08 5.49 -4.69
CA GLY A 149 -6.59 6.55 -5.57
C GLY A 149 -5.11 6.34 -5.94
N MET A 150 -4.68 7.03 -6.99
CA MET A 150 -3.31 6.94 -7.51
C MET A 150 -2.37 7.89 -6.75
N LEU A 151 -1.07 7.55 -6.72
CA LEU A 151 -0.04 8.52 -6.38
C LEU A 151 0.18 9.45 -7.59
N GLU A 152 0.07 10.75 -7.34
CA GLU A 152 0.38 11.78 -8.32
C GLU A 152 1.69 12.46 -7.93
N LEU A 153 2.65 12.51 -8.85
CA LEU A 153 3.84 13.33 -8.67
C LEU A 153 3.52 14.75 -9.11
N THR A 154 3.92 15.72 -8.31
CA THR A 154 3.64 17.15 -8.54
C THR A 154 4.00 17.56 -9.97
N GLY A 155 2.96 17.64 -10.82
CA GLY A 155 3.07 18.16 -12.19
C GLY A 155 3.62 17.21 -13.25
N GLU A 156 4.15 16.03 -12.93
CA GLU A 156 4.68 15.09 -13.93
C GLU A 156 4.33 13.64 -13.60
N LYS A 157 3.86 12.91 -14.61
CA LYS A 157 3.63 11.46 -14.50
C LYS A 157 4.94 10.71 -14.29
N MET A 158 5.01 9.87 -13.25
CA MET A 158 6.12 8.93 -13.10
C MET A 158 6.34 8.12 -14.37
N SER A 159 7.52 8.15 -14.93
CA SER A 159 7.87 7.29 -16.06
C SER A 159 9.32 6.85 -16.02
N LYS A 160 9.57 5.59 -16.41
CA LYS A 160 10.93 5.04 -16.52
C LYS A 160 11.80 5.84 -17.47
N SER A 161 11.21 6.46 -18.50
CA SER A 161 11.93 7.27 -19.49
C SER A 161 12.41 8.63 -18.95
N LEU A 162 11.79 9.16 -17.90
CA LEU A 162 12.20 10.42 -17.25
C LEU A 162 13.16 10.21 -16.08
N GLY A 163 13.37 8.96 -15.64
CA GLY A 163 14.29 8.66 -14.54
C GLY A 163 13.80 9.16 -13.16
N ASN A 164 12.52 9.54 -13.05
CA ASN A 164 11.91 10.11 -11.84
C ASN A 164 11.13 9.09 -11.01
N ILE A 165 11.50 7.81 -11.11
CA ILE A 165 10.88 6.74 -10.30
C ILE A 165 11.66 6.63 -8.98
N ALA A 166 11.02 7.00 -7.87
CA ALA A 166 11.47 6.63 -6.55
C ALA A 166 10.89 5.25 -6.20
N THR A 167 11.73 4.30 -5.78
CA THR A 167 11.21 3.04 -5.25
C THR A 167 10.74 3.25 -3.82
N LEU A 168 9.75 2.44 -3.36
CA LEU A 168 9.31 2.50 -1.96
C LEU A 168 10.50 2.30 -0.99
N ARG A 169 11.49 1.51 -1.37
CA ARG A 169 12.70 1.29 -0.58
C ARG A 169 13.48 2.59 -0.40
N ASP A 170 13.75 3.30 -1.50
CA ASP A 170 14.50 4.56 -1.46
C ASP A 170 13.76 5.59 -0.61
N VAL A 171 12.44 5.69 -0.76
CA VAL A 171 11.59 6.61 0.04
C VAL A 171 11.62 6.26 1.53
N VAL A 172 11.57 4.97 1.89
CA VAL A 172 11.66 4.53 3.28
C VAL A 172 13.07 4.76 3.85
N GLU A 173 14.12 4.57 3.06
CA GLU A 173 15.51 4.86 3.48
C GLU A 173 15.73 6.34 3.71
N GLU A 174 15.12 7.22 2.90
CA GLU A 174 15.25 8.67 3.02
C GLU A 174 14.40 9.27 4.14
N TRP A 175 13.12 8.91 4.22
CA TRP A 175 12.13 9.55 5.09
C TRP A 175 11.78 8.77 6.36
N GLY A 176 12.14 7.50 6.43
CA GLY A 176 11.76 6.60 7.51
C GLY A 176 10.36 6.01 7.36
N ARG A 177 10.19 4.82 7.93
CA ARG A 177 8.95 4.03 7.85
C ARG A 177 7.73 4.78 8.39
N GLU A 178 7.85 5.40 9.54
CA GLU A 178 6.76 6.11 10.21
C GLU A 178 6.26 7.30 9.39
N THR A 179 7.18 8.04 8.75
CA THR A 179 6.82 9.15 7.87
C THR A 179 6.04 8.67 6.67
N VAL A 180 6.49 7.59 6.03
CA VAL A 180 5.80 7.01 4.85
C VAL A 180 4.40 6.50 5.24
N LEU A 181 4.27 5.80 6.37
CA LEU A 181 2.96 5.34 6.86
C LEU A 181 2.03 6.53 7.15
N LEU A 182 2.52 7.54 7.86
CA LEU A 182 1.71 8.71 8.20
C LEU A 182 1.32 9.51 6.95
N TYR A 183 2.23 9.64 5.97
CA TYR A 183 1.96 10.27 4.69
C TYR A 183 0.74 9.64 3.99
N PHE A 184 0.66 8.31 3.91
CA PHE A 184 -0.50 7.63 3.32
C PHE A 184 -1.81 7.88 4.09
N LEU A 185 -1.75 8.20 5.38
CA LEU A 185 -2.94 8.51 6.17
C LEU A 185 -3.43 9.95 5.98
N THR A 186 -2.62 10.85 5.40
CA THR A 186 -2.99 12.26 5.20
C THR A 186 -4.05 12.47 4.12
N GLY A 187 -4.16 11.54 3.17
CA GLY A 187 -5.15 11.53 2.11
C GLY A 187 -6.23 10.49 2.35
N HIS A 188 -7.46 10.78 1.90
CA HIS A 188 -8.51 9.76 1.87
C HIS A 188 -8.16 8.73 0.79
N TRP A 189 -8.19 7.44 1.12
CA TRP A 189 -7.73 6.35 0.28
C TRP A 189 -8.34 6.28 -1.13
N ARG A 190 -9.60 6.77 -1.31
CA ARG A 190 -10.25 6.83 -2.64
C ARG A 190 -9.77 7.96 -3.52
N LYS A 191 -9.02 8.93 -2.98
CA LYS A 191 -8.58 10.11 -3.72
C LYS A 191 -7.12 9.96 -4.13
N PRO A 192 -6.72 10.59 -5.25
CA PRO A 192 -5.31 10.74 -5.54
C PRO A 192 -4.60 11.47 -4.41
N ILE A 193 -3.35 11.08 -4.14
CA ILE A 193 -2.48 11.71 -3.16
C ILE A 193 -1.22 12.23 -3.84
N ASP A 194 -0.90 13.51 -3.62
CA ASP A 194 0.30 14.12 -4.18
C ASP A 194 1.55 13.68 -3.43
N PHE A 195 2.52 13.15 -4.15
CA PHE A 195 3.82 12.77 -3.63
C PHE A 195 4.87 13.79 -4.03
N SER A 196 5.40 14.50 -3.04
CA SER A 196 6.44 15.52 -3.19
C SER A 196 7.27 15.61 -1.92
N ASP A 197 8.44 16.22 -2.00
CA ASP A 197 9.29 16.51 -0.83
C ASP A 197 8.52 17.36 0.21
N GLU A 198 7.65 18.26 -0.26
CA GLU A 198 6.85 19.10 0.62
C GLU A 198 5.83 18.28 1.42
N THR A 199 5.08 17.37 0.78
CA THR A 199 4.09 16.53 1.45
C THR A 199 4.76 15.53 2.38
N MET A 200 5.93 15.00 2.00
CA MET A 200 6.73 14.12 2.85
C MET A 200 7.28 14.87 4.07
N ALA A 201 7.79 16.09 3.90
CA ALA A 201 8.25 16.92 5.01
C ALA A 201 7.11 17.29 5.99
N GLN A 202 5.89 17.53 5.49
CA GLN A 202 4.71 17.75 6.32
C GLN A 202 4.36 16.51 7.14
N ALA A 203 4.45 15.32 6.54
CA ALA A 203 4.24 14.06 7.24
C ALA A 203 5.32 13.83 8.32
N ALA A 204 6.60 14.09 7.99
CA ALA A 204 7.70 13.99 8.93
C ALA A 204 7.52 14.93 10.14
N ALA A 205 7.06 16.15 9.92
CA ALA A 205 6.76 17.10 11.00
C ALA A 205 5.64 16.62 11.93
N GLN A 206 4.64 15.90 11.40
CA GLN A 206 3.59 15.30 12.22
C GLN A 206 4.13 14.10 13.03
N VAL A 207 4.95 13.25 12.41
CA VAL A 207 5.65 12.15 13.11
C VAL A 207 6.43 12.71 14.30
N GLU A 208 7.25 13.75 14.09
CA GLU A 208 7.98 14.40 15.17
C GLU A 208 7.05 15.00 16.25
N THR A 209 5.90 15.55 15.85
CA THR A 209 4.90 16.06 16.78
C THR A 209 4.38 14.99 17.72
N PHE A 210 4.06 13.79 17.20
CA PHE A 210 3.60 12.67 18.03
C PHE A 210 4.73 12.08 18.86
N ARG A 211 5.91 11.87 18.29
CA ARG A 211 7.09 11.38 19.00
C ARG A 211 7.44 12.28 20.17
N ASN A 212 7.51 13.60 19.95
CA ASN A 212 7.83 14.59 20.97
C ASN A 212 6.78 14.65 22.10
N TYR A 213 5.52 14.34 21.82
CA TYR A 213 4.50 14.26 22.85
C TYR A 213 4.75 13.14 23.86
N PHE A 214 5.23 11.98 23.41
CA PHE A 214 5.52 10.85 24.29
C PHE A 214 6.90 10.92 24.95
N LEU A 215 7.79 11.80 24.48
CA LEU A 215 9.13 11.92 25.03
C LEU A 215 9.11 12.37 26.49
N GLY A 216 9.60 11.49 27.37
CA GLY A 216 9.62 11.73 28.81
C GLY A 216 8.24 11.81 29.46
N LEU A 217 7.18 11.47 28.75
CA LEU A 217 5.84 11.40 29.31
C LEU A 217 5.67 10.07 30.04
N GLU A 218 5.63 10.15 31.37
CA GLU A 218 5.14 9.06 32.20
C GLU A 218 3.61 9.20 32.34
N PHE A 219 2.86 8.19 31.95
CA PHE A 219 1.41 8.17 32.09
C PHE A 219 0.94 6.78 32.50
N GLU A 220 -0.06 6.75 33.37
CA GLU A 220 -0.75 5.52 33.70
C GLU A 220 -1.76 5.18 32.60
N PRO A 221 -1.94 3.89 32.27
CA PRO A 221 -2.97 3.47 31.32
C PRO A 221 -4.34 4.01 31.75
N GLY A 222 -4.93 4.84 30.88
CA GLY A 222 -6.24 5.44 31.07
C GLY A 222 -7.32 4.82 30.19
N ARG A 223 -8.51 5.41 30.25
CA ARG A 223 -9.60 5.03 29.34
C ARG A 223 -9.21 5.34 27.89
N ILE A 224 -9.42 4.39 27.01
CA ILE A 224 -9.28 4.55 25.56
C ILE A 224 -10.63 5.00 25.00
N GLU A 225 -10.62 6.04 24.16
CA GLU A 225 -11.80 6.52 23.42
C GLU A 225 -11.95 5.75 22.10
N GLU A 226 -12.03 4.42 22.18
CA GLU A 226 -12.08 3.52 21.03
C GLU A 226 -13.25 3.83 20.10
N GLU A 227 -14.45 4.04 20.68
CA GLU A 227 -15.68 4.34 19.95
C GLU A 227 -15.52 5.52 18.98
N ARG A 228 -14.76 6.54 19.36
CA ARG A 228 -14.53 7.71 18.49
C ARG A 228 -13.69 7.39 17.26
N LEU A 229 -12.68 6.52 17.39
CA LEU A 229 -11.88 6.10 16.24
C LEU A 229 -12.68 5.18 15.34
N ILE A 230 -13.46 4.25 15.92
CA ILE A 230 -14.34 3.37 15.16
C ILE A 230 -15.34 4.19 14.35
N GLU A 231 -16.01 5.17 14.96
CA GLU A 231 -16.95 6.05 14.26
C GLU A 231 -16.32 6.77 13.06
N VAL A 232 -15.09 7.27 13.21
CA VAL A 232 -14.34 7.91 12.12
C VAL A 232 -13.97 6.91 11.02
N LEU A 233 -13.55 5.70 11.38
CA LEU A 233 -13.15 4.69 10.41
C LEU A 233 -14.34 4.02 9.73
N ASP A 234 -15.50 3.95 10.39
CA ASP A 234 -16.74 3.47 9.79
C ASP A 234 -17.27 4.41 8.68
N ASP A 235 -16.82 5.69 8.68
CA ASP A 235 -17.02 6.60 7.57
C ASP A 235 -15.99 6.37 6.45
N ASP A 236 -16.07 5.20 5.81
CA ASP A 236 -15.28 4.82 4.63
C ASP A 236 -13.74 4.90 4.87
N PHE A 237 -13.28 4.46 6.04
CA PHE A 237 -11.86 4.52 6.44
C PHE A 237 -11.27 5.93 6.34
N ASN A 238 -11.93 6.92 6.90
CA ASN A 238 -11.55 8.34 6.86
C ASN A 238 -10.29 8.61 7.69
N THR A 239 -9.13 8.23 7.17
CA THR A 239 -7.83 8.39 7.84
C THR A 239 -7.44 9.85 8.09
N PRO A 240 -7.78 10.84 7.22
CA PRO A 240 -7.56 12.25 7.55
C PRO A 240 -8.25 12.69 8.84
N ASP A 241 -9.50 12.30 9.08
CA ASP A 241 -10.21 12.61 10.31
C ASP A 241 -9.67 11.79 11.50
N ALA A 242 -9.16 10.59 11.27
CA ALA A 242 -8.43 9.85 12.31
C ALA A 242 -7.16 10.59 12.76
N LEU A 243 -6.40 11.19 11.84
CA LEU A 243 -5.26 12.04 12.17
C LEU A 243 -5.68 13.30 12.92
N ALA A 244 -6.79 13.93 12.53
CA ALA A 244 -7.34 15.07 13.26
C ALA A 244 -7.74 14.68 14.70
N LEU A 245 -8.34 13.49 14.88
CA LEU A 245 -8.66 12.93 16.19
C LEU A 245 -7.38 12.66 17.02
N PHE A 246 -6.30 12.19 16.42
CA PHE A 246 -5.02 11.99 17.11
C PHE A 246 -4.44 13.32 17.62
N HIS A 247 -4.53 14.38 16.85
CA HIS A 247 -4.14 15.71 17.29
C HIS A 247 -5.05 16.24 18.41
N ASP A 248 -6.36 15.97 18.39
CA ASP A 248 -7.29 16.28 19.47
C ASP A 248 -6.91 15.52 20.75
N TRP A 249 -6.70 14.21 20.69
CA TRP A 249 -6.25 13.41 21.84
C TRP A 249 -4.93 13.93 22.42
N ARG A 250 -3.95 14.24 21.57
CA ARG A 250 -2.69 14.84 21.99
C ARG A 250 -2.93 16.15 22.74
N SER A 251 -3.76 17.05 22.21
CA SER A 251 -4.04 18.37 22.81
C SER A 251 -4.75 18.27 24.14
N ARG A 252 -5.56 17.24 24.35
CA ARG A 252 -6.31 16.98 25.59
C ARG A 252 -5.54 16.09 26.59
N GLY A 253 -4.31 15.68 26.27
CA GLY A 253 -3.53 14.81 27.14
C GLY A 253 -4.05 13.36 27.22
N GLN A 254 -4.78 12.89 26.21
CA GLN A 254 -5.35 11.54 26.14
C GLN A 254 -4.29 10.53 25.60
N ALA A 255 -3.20 10.35 26.37
CA ALA A 255 -2.04 9.57 25.96
C ALA A 255 -2.38 8.12 25.61
N SER A 256 -3.24 7.45 26.41
CA SER A 256 -3.64 6.06 26.16
C SER A 256 -4.43 5.89 24.86
N SER A 257 -5.35 6.80 24.55
CA SER A 257 -6.11 6.77 23.29
C SER A 257 -5.20 7.02 22.10
N LEU A 258 -4.28 7.99 22.20
CA LEU A 258 -3.34 8.31 21.14
C LEU A 258 -2.38 7.16 20.88
N GLN A 259 -1.79 6.55 21.92
CA GLN A 259 -0.91 5.40 21.80
C GLN A 259 -1.60 4.22 21.10
N TRP A 260 -2.82 3.91 21.56
CA TRP A 260 -3.63 2.85 21.00
C TRP A 260 -3.97 3.13 19.53
N GLY A 261 -4.45 4.32 19.20
CA GLY A 261 -4.79 4.71 17.83
C GLY A 261 -3.60 4.68 16.88
N LEU A 262 -2.45 5.21 17.30
CA LEU A 262 -1.21 5.10 16.53
C LEU A 262 -0.82 3.64 16.28
N GLY A 263 -1.03 2.77 17.29
CA GLY A 263 -0.77 1.33 17.16
C GLY A 263 -1.61 0.64 16.08
N ILE A 264 -2.89 1.02 15.90
CA ILE A 264 -3.78 0.50 14.86
C ILE A 264 -3.21 0.74 13.46
N PHE A 265 -2.55 1.88 13.24
CA PHE A 265 -1.94 2.23 11.96
C PHE A 265 -0.45 1.85 11.84
N GLY A 266 0.07 1.02 12.76
CA GLY A 266 1.47 0.60 12.72
C GLY A 266 2.47 1.69 13.10
N LEU A 267 2.00 2.77 13.74
CA LEU A 267 2.80 3.91 14.23
C LEU A 267 3.08 3.83 15.74
N GLY A 268 2.86 2.67 16.36
CA GLY A 268 3.04 2.46 17.80
C GLY A 268 4.45 2.78 18.30
N SER A 269 5.47 2.63 17.47
CA SER A 269 6.86 3.01 17.78
C SER A 269 7.03 4.49 18.18
N LEU A 270 6.10 5.36 17.73
CA LEU A 270 6.12 6.78 18.12
C LEU A 270 5.79 7.01 19.59
N ALA A 271 5.11 6.06 20.22
CA ALA A 271 4.75 6.11 21.64
C ALA A 271 5.70 5.28 22.53
N GLU A 272 6.68 4.63 21.94
CA GLU A 272 7.69 3.90 22.68
C GLU A 272 8.71 4.90 23.25
N ALA A 273 9.04 4.74 24.54
CA ALA A 273 10.08 5.55 25.14
C ALA A 273 11.41 5.22 24.44
N ALA A 274 11.98 6.20 23.79
CA ALA A 274 13.31 6.05 23.22
C ALA A 274 14.29 5.71 24.35
N THR A 275 14.82 4.51 24.37
CA THR A 275 15.83 4.10 25.35
C THR A 275 17.12 4.87 25.04
N VAL A 276 17.39 5.89 25.84
CA VAL A 276 18.64 6.66 25.70
C VAL A 276 19.81 5.75 26.05
N PRO A 277 20.79 5.57 25.16
CA PRO A 277 22.00 4.85 25.51
C PRO A 277 22.68 5.47 26.71
N PRO A 278 23.14 4.69 27.71
CA PRO A 278 23.76 5.20 28.92
C PRO A 278 24.95 6.15 28.65
N ASP A 279 25.70 5.88 27.60
CA ASP A 279 26.85 6.71 27.21
C ASP A 279 26.42 8.12 26.81
N LEU A 280 25.28 8.27 26.16
CA LEU A 280 24.74 9.57 25.75
C LEU A 280 24.19 10.38 26.93
N LEU A 281 23.63 9.71 27.94
CA LEU A 281 23.28 10.38 29.21
C LEU A 281 24.51 11.01 29.85
N VAL A 282 25.62 10.25 29.93
CA VAL A 282 26.90 10.78 30.48
C VAL A 282 27.41 11.96 29.67
N LEU A 283 27.34 11.91 28.33
CA LEU A 283 27.75 13.04 27.49
C LEU A 283 26.87 14.27 27.70
N ALA A 284 25.55 14.09 27.84
CA ALA A 284 24.62 15.20 28.07
C ALA A 284 24.81 15.82 29.46
N GLU A 285 25.05 15.03 30.51
CA GLU A 285 25.38 15.53 31.86
C GLU A 285 26.70 16.32 31.84
N ARG A 286 27.72 15.84 31.17
CA ARG A 286 29.00 16.56 31.01
C ARG A 286 28.80 17.87 30.24
N ARG A 287 27.99 17.88 29.19
CA ARG A 287 27.65 19.10 28.45
C ARG A 287 26.95 20.12 29.35
N MET A 288 25.98 19.68 30.16
CA MET A 288 25.29 20.54 31.10
C MET A 288 26.27 21.16 32.11
N ALA A 289 27.17 20.36 32.66
CA ALA A 289 28.21 20.82 33.58
C ALA A 289 29.18 21.81 32.92
N ALA A 290 29.64 21.57 31.69
CA ALA A 290 30.48 22.51 30.94
C ALA A 290 29.78 23.85 30.71
N ARG A 291 28.51 23.86 30.37
CA ARG A 291 27.73 25.10 30.24
C ARG A 291 27.59 25.85 31.54
N ALA A 292 27.35 25.16 32.64
CA ALA A 292 27.25 25.77 33.96
C ALA A 292 28.61 26.39 34.39
N ALA A 293 29.73 25.81 33.96
CA ALA A 293 31.07 26.32 34.18
C ALA A 293 31.50 27.44 33.19
N GLY A 294 30.65 27.73 32.19
CA GLY A 294 30.96 28.74 31.16
C GLY A 294 31.92 28.22 30.06
N ASP A 295 32.23 26.94 30.04
CA ASP A 295 33.04 26.29 29.00
C ASP A 295 32.15 25.90 27.79
N PHE A 296 31.86 26.93 26.98
CA PHE A 296 31.02 26.77 25.80
C PHE A 296 31.70 25.95 24.70
N ALA A 297 33.05 25.98 24.63
CA ALA A 297 33.75 25.18 23.63
C ALA A 297 33.62 23.68 23.88
N GLU A 298 33.74 23.21 25.12
CA GLU A 298 33.53 21.83 25.49
C GLU A 298 32.04 21.44 25.37
N ALA A 299 31.12 22.34 25.73
CA ALA A 299 29.67 22.10 25.58
C ALA A 299 29.27 21.88 24.11
N ASP A 300 29.82 22.67 23.17
CA ASP A 300 29.55 22.52 21.75
C ASP A 300 30.20 21.27 21.17
N ARG A 301 31.37 20.88 21.62
CA ARG A 301 32.02 19.62 21.25
C ARG A 301 31.15 18.41 21.64
N LEU A 302 30.69 18.39 22.90
CA LEU A 302 29.84 17.31 23.41
C LEU A 302 28.48 17.28 22.70
N ARG A 303 27.92 18.45 22.33
CA ARG A 303 26.71 18.51 21.53
C ARG A 303 26.91 17.88 20.15
N ALA A 304 28.04 18.16 19.51
CA ALA A 304 28.38 17.56 18.21
C ALA A 304 28.56 16.02 18.32
N GLU A 305 29.17 15.55 19.41
CA GLU A 305 29.35 14.12 19.66
C GLU A 305 28.01 13.40 19.87
N ILE A 306 27.06 13.97 20.63
CA ILE A 306 25.69 13.49 20.78
C ILE A 306 24.98 13.48 19.42
N ALA A 307 25.16 14.55 18.64
CA ALA A 307 24.55 14.67 17.32
C ALA A 307 25.08 13.61 16.33
N ALA A 308 26.37 13.30 16.37
CA ALA A 308 26.99 12.25 15.56
C ALA A 308 26.50 10.84 15.93
N ALA A 309 26.02 10.65 17.15
CA ALA A 309 25.38 9.42 17.61
C ALA A 309 23.88 9.35 17.25
N GLY A 310 23.36 10.28 16.47
CA GLY A 310 21.97 10.31 16.04
C GLY A 310 20.98 10.88 17.08
N TRP A 311 21.47 11.71 18.03
CA TRP A 311 20.64 12.30 19.08
C TRP A 311 20.78 13.83 19.11
N GLU A 312 19.73 14.49 19.56
CA GLU A 312 19.75 15.93 19.86
C GLU A 312 19.62 16.13 21.36
N VAL A 313 20.41 17.06 21.92
CA VAL A 313 20.26 17.49 23.30
C VAL A 313 19.58 18.85 23.35
N ARG A 314 18.43 18.95 24.02
CA ARG A 314 17.68 20.19 24.29
C ARG A 314 17.77 20.57 25.76
N ASP A 315 18.03 21.85 26.02
CA ASP A 315 17.99 22.38 27.37
C ASP A 315 16.53 22.60 27.77
N VAL A 316 16.15 22.15 28.97
CA VAL A 316 14.84 22.36 29.60
C VAL A 316 15.01 23.04 30.95
N ALA A 317 13.92 23.50 31.54
CA ALA A 317 13.97 24.29 32.80
C ALA A 317 14.77 23.60 33.91
N ASP A 318 14.64 22.28 34.03
CA ASP A 318 15.22 21.49 35.13
C ASP A 318 16.33 20.53 34.66
N GLY A 319 17.00 20.83 33.51
CA GLY A 319 18.09 19.99 33.02
C GLY A 319 18.20 19.93 31.51
N PHE A 320 18.22 18.72 30.96
CA PHE A 320 18.28 18.47 29.51
C PHE A 320 17.36 17.31 29.12
N GLN A 321 17.02 17.28 27.84
CA GLN A 321 16.30 16.18 27.20
C GLN A 321 17.12 15.68 26.01
N LEU A 322 17.24 14.35 25.86
CA LEU A 322 17.85 13.71 24.71
C LEU A 322 16.77 13.17 23.78
N LEU A 323 16.84 13.54 22.52
CA LEU A 323 15.88 13.21 21.48
C LEU A 323 16.59 12.46 20.38
N PRO A 324 16.10 11.34 19.87
CA PRO A 324 16.61 10.75 18.64
C PRO A 324 16.38 11.73 17.47
N ARG A 325 17.38 11.80 16.57
CA ARG A 325 17.31 12.63 15.36
C ARG A 325 16.62 11.90 14.22
#